data_5fe0935c6a64a8b796b9634428c81c2d
#
_entry.id   5fe0935c6a64a8b796b9634428c81c2d
#
_cell.length_a   1.000
_cell.length_b   1.000
_cell.length_c   1.000
_cell.angle_alpha   90.00
_cell.angle_beta   90.00
_cell.angle_gamma   90.00
#
_symmetry.space_group_name_H-M   'P 1'
#
loop_
_entity.id
_entity.type
_entity.pdbx_description
1 polymer ?
#
loop_
_entity_poly.entity_id
_entity_poly.type
_entity_poly.pdbx_seq_one_letter_code
_entity_poly.pdbx_strand_id
1 'polypeptide(L)'
;PVLSQVAPLTLRDPSQNTKPSEFMQRSASQFNYGPSYGVAKLNANENPYGPSPAALNAMNKAIQKGSYYVTAVTKLKEMIAEKNNVTPDHILIGSGSSAPLQWLATKVTRKGHILGPDLFWDTTSIMGSKNNQFTLERLPKSSDLSINLDDMEKFVTPNTELIQITNPNNPTGLTISPTKLKEFCKKLSKKVLVLVDEAYNELTPQPEKNTMVPLVRKGFDVVVARTFSKIYGLAGMRVGYIIAKPELIEKIASFGP
;
A
#
# COMPACT_ATOMS: atom_id res chain seq x y z
N PRO A 1 28.22 -25.28 32.19
CA PRO A 1 29.50 -24.99 31.64
C PRO A 1 29.53 -25.38 30.16
N VAL A 2 28.91 -24.58 29.29
CA VAL A 2 28.97 -24.76 27.81
C VAL A 2 28.99 -23.37 27.13
N LEU A 3 29.59 -22.37 27.75
CA LEU A 3 29.68 -21.01 27.21
C LEU A 3 31.12 -20.54 26.93
N SER A 4 32.08 -21.45 26.72
CA SER A 4 33.49 -21.06 26.57
C SER A 4 34.11 -21.34 25.20
N GLN A 5 33.33 -21.44 24.12
CA GLN A 5 33.88 -21.56 22.75
C GLN A 5 33.19 -20.67 21.74
N VAL A 6 33.06 -19.37 22.06
CA VAL A 6 32.85 -18.38 21.01
C VAL A 6 34.23 -17.84 20.64
N ALA A 7 34.75 -18.28 19.50
CA ALA A 7 35.98 -17.71 18.94
C ALA A 7 35.79 -16.21 18.75
N PRO A 8 36.79 -15.37 19.07
CA PRO A 8 36.70 -13.93 18.87
C PRO A 8 36.43 -13.65 17.39
N LEU A 9 35.41 -12.87 17.10
CA LEU A 9 35.16 -12.30 15.78
C LEU A 9 36.33 -11.38 15.45
N THR A 10 37.33 -11.91 14.74
CA THR A 10 38.36 -11.08 14.15
C THR A 10 37.71 -10.20 13.10
N LEU A 11 37.64 -8.90 13.34
CA LEU A 11 37.29 -7.91 12.32
C LEU A 11 38.22 -8.12 11.13
N ARG A 12 37.68 -8.57 10.00
CA ARG A 12 38.44 -8.70 8.76
C ARG A 12 38.94 -7.32 8.34
N ASP A 13 40.24 -7.26 8.03
CA ASP A 13 40.87 -6.09 7.44
C ASP A 13 40.14 -5.69 6.15
N PRO A 14 39.59 -4.47 6.05
CA PRO A 14 38.89 -4.00 4.86
C PRO A 14 39.76 -3.96 3.60
N SER A 15 41.11 -4.03 3.73
CA SER A 15 42.05 -4.00 2.60
C SER A 15 42.19 -5.36 1.90
N GLN A 16 41.70 -6.47 2.47
CA GLN A 16 41.74 -7.77 1.80
C GLN A 16 40.62 -7.83 0.76
N ASN A 17 40.98 -7.62 -0.48
CA ASN A 17 40.19 -7.78 -1.69
C ASN A 17 39.87 -9.28 -1.88
N THR A 18 39.01 -9.86 -1.05
CA THR A 18 38.53 -11.21 -1.26
C THR A 18 37.53 -11.20 -2.43
N LYS A 19 37.88 -11.89 -3.50
CA LYS A 19 36.94 -12.13 -4.61
C LYS A 19 35.62 -12.67 -4.03
N PRO A 20 34.47 -12.14 -4.46
CA PRO A 20 33.18 -12.66 -4.02
C PRO A 20 33.13 -14.17 -4.20
N SER A 21 32.58 -14.91 -3.23
CA SER A 21 32.41 -16.36 -3.38
C SER A 21 31.61 -16.69 -4.64
N GLU A 22 31.84 -17.88 -5.22
CA GLU A 22 31.04 -18.32 -6.39
C GLU A 22 29.53 -18.27 -6.12
N PHE A 23 29.12 -18.49 -4.86
CA PHE A 23 27.74 -18.36 -4.44
C PHE A 23 27.25 -16.90 -4.59
N MET A 24 28.04 -15.91 -4.16
CA MET A 24 27.70 -14.49 -4.32
C MET A 24 27.68 -14.07 -5.80
N GLN A 25 28.61 -14.61 -6.61
CA GLN A 25 28.63 -14.33 -8.05
C GLN A 25 27.44 -14.94 -8.79
N ARG A 26 27.04 -16.18 -8.45
CA ARG A 26 25.84 -16.82 -8.99
C ARG A 26 24.56 -16.11 -8.54
N SER A 27 24.47 -15.69 -7.28
CA SER A 27 23.33 -14.94 -6.76
C SER A 27 23.20 -13.57 -7.43
N ALA A 28 24.30 -12.85 -7.61
CA ALA A 28 24.26 -11.52 -8.25
C ALA A 28 23.79 -11.61 -9.72
N SER A 29 24.09 -12.70 -10.45
CA SER A 29 23.64 -12.92 -11.83
C SER A 29 22.14 -13.28 -11.94
N GLN A 30 21.49 -13.71 -10.84
CA GLN A 30 20.08 -14.07 -10.81
C GLN A 30 19.14 -12.92 -10.42
N PHE A 31 19.67 -11.82 -9.87
CA PHE A 31 18.87 -10.67 -9.47
C PHE A 31 18.87 -9.60 -10.57
N ASN A 32 17.97 -9.72 -11.53
CA ASN A 32 17.69 -8.66 -12.48
C ASN A 32 16.89 -7.53 -11.79
N TYR A 33 17.58 -6.50 -11.36
CA TYR A 33 16.95 -5.25 -10.90
C TYR A 33 16.58 -4.40 -12.13
N GLY A 34 15.31 -4.44 -12.48
CA GLY A 34 14.79 -3.71 -13.63
C GLY A 34 14.83 -4.51 -14.94
N PRO A 35 14.35 -3.92 -16.02
CA PRO A 35 14.35 -4.56 -17.35
C PRO A 35 15.76 -4.57 -17.97
N SER A 36 16.01 -5.55 -18.83
CA SER A 36 17.17 -5.53 -19.70
C SER A 36 17.14 -4.33 -20.65
N TYR A 37 18.29 -3.88 -21.13
CA TYR A 37 18.36 -2.78 -22.09
C TYR A 37 17.42 -3.03 -23.30
N GLY A 38 16.65 -2.01 -23.68
CA GLY A 38 15.70 -2.09 -24.79
C GLY A 38 14.38 -2.81 -24.49
N VAL A 39 14.17 -3.30 -23.26
CA VAL A 39 12.92 -3.95 -22.83
C VAL A 39 12.07 -3.02 -21.99
N ALA A 40 10.82 -2.78 -22.38
CA ALA A 40 9.84 -2.07 -21.56
C ALA A 40 9.20 -3.04 -20.56
N LYS A 41 9.34 -2.75 -19.26
CA LYS A 41 8.70 -3.53 -18.19
C LYS A 41 7.32 -2.93 -17.87
N LEU A 42 6.26 -3.59 -18.31
CA LEU A 42 4.87 -3.08 -18.21
C LEU A 42 3.99 -3.85 -17.21
N ASN A 43 4.52 -4.88 -16.55
CA ASN A 43 3.72 -5.83 -15.77
C ASN A 43 3.41 -5.42 -14.34
N ALA A 44 3.94 -4.29 -13.85
CA ALA A 44 3.77 -3.87 -12.46
C ALA A 44 3.44 -2.37 -12.29
N ASN A 45 3.20 -1.65 -13.38
CA ASN A 45 2.89 -0.21 -13.37
C ASN A 45 3.95 0.61 -12.59
N GLU A 46 5.23 0.27 -12.76
CA GLU A 46 6.34 1.01 -12.16
C GLU A 46 6.55 2.33 -12.90
N ASN A 47 7.11 3.33 -12.22
CA ASN A 47 7.50 4.57 -12.86
C ASN A 47 8.82 4.38 -13.64
N PRO A 48 8.82 4.44 -14.98
CA PRO A 48 10.03 4.20 -15.77
C PRO A 48 11.10 5.28 -15.59
N TYR A 49 10.74 6.46 -15.09
CA TYR A 49 11.69 7.56 -14.83
C TYR A 49 12.43 7.41 -13.49
N GLY A 50 12.00 6.44 -12.65
CA GLY A 50 12.60 6.22 -11.34
C GLY A 50 12.31 7.32 -10.31
N PRO A 51 13.07 7.33 -9.20
CA PRO A 51 12.96 8.35 -8.15
C PRO A 51 13.51 9.70 -8.60
N SER A 52 13.00 10.78 -7.98
CA SER A 52 13.54 12.13 -8.21
C SER A 52 15.00 12.25 -7.75
N PRO A 53 15.79 13.20 -8.32
CA PRO A 53 17.17 13.45 -7.87
C PRO A 53 17.25 13.75 -6.36
N ALA A 54 16.29 14.46 -5.80
CA ALA A 54 16.22 14.74 -4.37
C ALA A 54 16.02 13.46 -3.54
N ALA A 55 15.15 12.55 -3.98
CA ALA A 55 14.94 11.26 -3.32
C ALA A 55 16.20 10.39 -3.39
N LEU A 56 16.84 10.30 -4.56
CA LEU A 56 18.11 9.56 -4.75
C LEU A 56 19.21 10.09 -3.81
N ASN A 57 19.36 11.41 -3.73
CA ASN A 57 20.36 12.03 -2.86
C ASN A 57 20.08 11.75 -1.36
N ALA A 58 18.82 11.82 -0.95
CA ALA A 58 18.42 11.47 0.42
C ALA A 58 18.69 10.00 0.75
N MET A 59 18.37 9.08 -0.16
CA MET A 59 18.66 7.65 0.01
C MET A 59 20.17 7.36 0.11
N ASN A 60 21.00 7.97 -0.75
CA ASN A 60 22.44 7.82 -0.70
C ASN A 60 23.05 8.29 0.63
N LYS A 61 22.51 9.35 1.23
CA LYS A 61 22.91 9.80 2.57
C LYS A 61 22.44 8.83 3.66
N ALA A 62 21.24 8.28 3.52
CA ALA A 62 20.65 7.40 4.53
C ALA A 62 21.30 6.01 4.57
N ILE A 63 21.74 5.48 3.42
CA ILE A 63 22.34 4.13 3.32
C ILE A 63 23.57 3.96 4.21
N GLN A 64 24.33 5.03 4.47
CA GLN A 64 25.48 5.01 5.36
C GLN A 64 25.08 4.69 6.82
N LYS A 65 23.83 4.87 7.19
CA LYS A 65 23.25 4.57 8.51
C LYS A 65 22.39 3.32 8.51
N GLY A 66 22.43 2.52 7.45
CA GLY A 66 21.61 1.34 7.25
C GLY A 66 21.84 0.20 8.26
N SER A 67 22.92 0.27 9.05
CA SER A 67 23.19 -0.67 10.15
C SER A 67 22.37 -0.39 11.42
N TYR A 68 21.70 0.74 11.50
CA TYR A 68 20.89 1.12 12.67
C TYR A 68 19.41 0.92 12.40
N TYR A 69 18.70 0.39 13.39
CA TYR A 69 17.25 0.35 13.34
C TYR A 69 16.67 1.77 13.36
N VAL A 70 15.71 2.01 12.48
CA VAL A 70 14.91 3.24 12.53
C VAL A 70 13.89 3.11 13.65
N THR A 71 14.10 3.81 14.75
CA THR A 71 13.22 3.76 15.92
C THR A 71 11.96 4.63 15.76
N ALA A 72 11.94 5.53 14.77
CA ALA A 72 10.81 6.44 14.59
C ALA A 72 10.49 6.67 13.11
N VAL A 73 9.43 6.09 12.63
CA VAL A 73 8.71 6.55 11.43
C VAL A 73 7.87 7.80 11.71
N THR A 74 8.01 8.36 12.92
CA THR A 74 7.24 9.52 13.42
C THR A 74 7.34 10.70 12.47
N LYS A 75 8.55 11.05 12.03
CA LYS A 75 8.74 12.17 11.09
C LYS A 75 8.00 11.98 9.77
N LEU A 76 8.02 10.76 9.23
CA LEU A 76 7.28 10.46 7.99
C LEU A 76 5.77 10.54 8.22
N LYS A 77 5.26 10.05 9.37
CA LYS A 77 3.85 10.19 9.75
C LYS A 77 3.44 11.66 9.84
N GLU A 78 4.25 12.50 10.50
CA GLU A 78 4.01 13.95 10.62
C GLU A 78 3.92 14.61 9.24
N MET A 79 4.87 14.35 8.34
CA MET A 79 4.88 14.91 6.99
C MET A 79 3.67 14.46 6.15
N ILE A 80 3.27 13.19 6.26
CA ILE A 80 2.08 12.67 5.58
C ILE A 80 0.82 13.32 6.17
N ALA A 81 0.75 13.44 7.49
CA ALA A 81 -0.37 14.04 8.20
C ALA A 81 -0.54 15.51 7.82
N GLU A 82 0.53 16.30 7.83
CA GLU A 82 0.55 17.69 7.40
C GLU A 82 0.04 17.82 5.95
N LYS A 83 0.60 17.05 5.01
CA LYS A 83 0.20 17.06 3.60
C LYS A 83 -1.30 16.76 3.41
N ASN A 84 -1.88 15.93 4.27
CA ASN A 84 -3.28 15.49 4.16
C ASN A 84 -4.21 16.24 5.12
N ASN A 85 -3.68 17.19 5.91
CA ASN A 85 -4.41 17.95 6.91
C ASN A 85 -5.17 17.04 7.90
N VAL A 86 -4.46 16.04 8.44
CA VAL A 86 -4.88 15.12 9.50
C VAL A 86 -3.82 15.07 10.60
N THR A 87 -4.05 14.37 11.68
CA THR A 87 -3.05 14.15 12.74
C THR A 87 -2.25 12.85 12.49
N PRO A 88 -1.04 12.67 13.06
CA PRO A 88 -0.20 11.48 12.81
C PRO A 88 -0.85 10.16 13.22
N ASP A 89 -1.78 10.16 14.15
CA ASP A 89 -2.55 9.00 14.58
C ASP A 89 -3.56 8.49 13.54
N HIS A 90 -3.89 9.30 12.54
CA HIS A 90 -4.64 8.86 11.36
C HIS A 90 -3.80 8.02 10.38
N ILE A 91 -2.48 7.91 10.57
CA ILE A 91 -1.55 7.33 9.57
C ILE A 91 -0.99 6.00 10.06
N LEU A 92 -1.10 4.97 9.23
CA LEU A 92 -0.39 3.70 9.40
C LEU A 92 0.51 3.46 8.20
N ILE A 93 1.82 3.42 8.44
CA ILE A 93 2.85 3.15 7.43
C ILE A 93 3.15 1.66 7.39
N GLY A 94 3.46 1.15 6.22
CA GLY A 94 3.84 -0.25 6.05
C GLY A 94 4.79 -0.48 4.87
N SER A 95 5.17 -1.74 4.70
CA SER A 95 5.99 -2.21 3.58
C SER A 95 5.19 -2.17 2.27
N GLY A 96 5.17 -1.01 1.61
CA GLY A 96 4.20 -0.64 0.59
C GLY A 96 2.80 -0.46 1.21
N SER A 97 1.81 -0.05 0.42
CA SER A 97 0.42 -0.06 0.86
C SER A 97 -0.12 -1.47 1.09
N SER A 98 0.52 -2.48 0.51
CA SER A 98 0.08 -3.89 0.59
C SER A 98 0.04 -4.40 2.03
N ALA A 99 1.03 -4.05 2.88
CA ALA A 99 1.06 -4.53 4.26
C ALA A 99 -0.12 -3.99 5.09
N PRO A 100 -0.35 -2.66 5.22
CA PRO A 100 -1.51 -2.16 5.96
C PRO A 100 -2.86 -2.57 5.35
N LEU A 101 -2.94 -2.75 4.04
CA LEU A 101 -4.15 -3.29 3.41
C LEU A 101 -4.41 -4.74 3.81
N GLN A 102 -3.35 -5.56 3.90
CA GLN A 102 -3.43 -6.94 4.35
C GLN A 102 -3.87 -7.04 5.82
N TRP A 103 -3.31 -6.18 6.69
CA TRP A 103 -3.74 -6.09 8.08
C TRP A 103 -5.20 -5.65 8.20
N LEU A 104 -5.62 -4.66 7.39
CA LEU A 104 -7.01 -4.24 7.31
C LEU A 104 -7.93 -5.41 6.93
N ALA A 105 -7.63 -6.10 5.84
CA ALA A 105 -8.42 -7.25 5.38
C ALA A 105 -8.50 -8.33 6.47
N THR A 106 -7.38 -8.67 7.10
CA THR A 106 -7.31 -9.65 8.20
C THR A 106 -8.14 -9.23 9.41
N LYS A 107 -8.16 -7.93 9.73
CA LYS A 107 -8.89 -7.41 10.90
C LYS A 107 -10.39 -7.40 10.70
N VAL A 108 -10.83 -6.94 9.53
CA VAL A 108 -12.22 -6.60 9.29
C VAL A 108 -13.03 -7.84 8.92
N THR A 109 -12.43 -8.78 8.21
CA THR A 109 -13.15 -9.87 7.54
C THR A 109 -13.02 -11.20 8.26
N ARG A 110 -13.54 -11.28 9.48
CA ARG A 110 -13.48 -12.55 10.24
C ARG A 110 -14.57 -13.56 9.86
N LYS A 111 -15.73 -13.11 9.38
CA LYS A 111 -16.89 -13.97 9.09
C LYS A 111 -17.75 -13.51 7.94
N GLY A 112 -17.44 -12.37 7.31
CA GLY A 112 -18.25 -11.79 6.26
C GLY A 112 -17.59 -11.85 4.88
N HIS A 113 -17.96 -10.93 3.99
CA HIS A 113 -17.34 -10.83 2.68
C HIS A 113 -16.83 -9.41 2.40
N ILE A 114 -15.84 -9.33 1.51
CA ILE A 114 -15.41 -8.11 0.87
C ILE A 114 -16.17 -7.96 -0.43
N LEU A 115 -16.76 -6.80 -0.68
CA LEU A 115 -17.40 -6.46 -1.93
C LEU A 115 -16.46 -5.58 -2.76
N GLY A 116 -16.20 -5.98 -4.00
CA GLY A 116 -15.37 -5.23 -4.95
C GLY A 116 -15.96 -5.18 -6.35
N PRO A 117 -15.44 -4.31 -7.24
CA PRO A 117 -15.77 -4.36 -8.66
C PRO A 117 -15.36 -5.69 -9.28
N ASP A 118 -15.82 -5.97 -10.52
CA ASP A 118 -15.37 -7.15 -11.25
C ASP A 118 -13.86 -7.09 -11.53
N LEU A 119 -13.40 -5.98 -12.08
CA LEU A 119 -11.99 -5.74 -12.37
C LEU A 119 -11.43 -4.68 -11.43
N PHE A 120 -10.58 -5.08 -10.51
CA PHE A 120 -9.81 -4.19 -9.65
C PHE A 120 -8.57 -4.91 -9.12
N TRP A 121 -7.67 -4.17 -8.49
CA TRP A 121 -6.49 -4.77 -7.84
C TRP A 121 -6.91 -5.43 -6.52
N ASP A 122 -7.08 -6.74 -6.56
CA ASP A 122 -7.67 -7.56 -5.51
C ASP A 122 -6.66 -8.37 -4.68
N THR A 123 -5.38 -8.31 -5.05
CA THR A 123 -4.32 -9.16 -4.47
C THR A 123 -4.34 -9.16 -2.94
N THR A 124 -4.59 -8.01 -2.33
CA THR A 124 -4.67 -7.89 -0.86
C THR A 124 -5.87 -8.61 -0.29
N SER A 125 -7.04 -8.47 -0.93
CA SER A 125 -8.26 -9.15 -0.52
C SER A 125 -8.13 -10.66 -0.67
N ILE A 126 -7.54 -11.14 -1.77
CA ILE A 126 -7.29 -12.56 -2.00
C ILE A 126 -6.27 -13.13 -0.99
N MET A 127 -5.19 -12.41 -0.70
CA MET A 127 -4.21 -12.87 0.30
C MET A 127 -4.83 -12.96 1.70
N GLY A 128 -5.64 -11.98 2.07
CA GLY A 128 -6.40 -12.03 3.32
C GLY A 128 -7.37 -13.23 3.34
N SER A 129 -8.05 -13.53 2.21
CA SER A 129 -9.03 -14.62 2.12
C SER A 129 -8.42 -16.01 2.28
N LYS A 130 -7.17 -16.22 1.86
CA LYS A 130 -6.50 -17.53 1.99
C LYS A 130 -6.27 -17.94 3.44
N ASN A 131 -6.16 -16.99 4.36
CA ASN A 131 -5.92 -17.23 5.77
C ASN A 131 -7.16 -17.05 6.65
N ASN A 132 -8.23 -16.50 6.11
CA ASN A 132 -9.49 -16.20 6.80
C ASN A 132 -10.67 -16.79 6.02
N GLN A 133 -11.71 -17.17 6.71
CA GLN A 133 -12.91 -17.77 6.12
C GLN A 133 -13.86 -16.73 5.48
N PHE A 134 -13.33 -15.71 4.81
CA PHE A 134 -14.17 -14.75 4.11
C PHE A 134 -14.13 -14.94 2.59
N THR A 135 -15.14 -14.44 1.92
CA THR A 135 -15.27 -14.48 0.46
C THR A 135 -15.08 -13.09 -0.12
N LEU A 136 -14.48 -13.03 -1.31
CA LEU A 136 -14.48 -11.83 -2.14
C LEU A 136 -15.66 -11.93 -3.10
N GLU A 137 -16.67 -11.08 -2.90
CA GLU A 137 -17.80 -10.93 -3.82
C GLU A 137 -17.47 -9.85 -4.85
N ARG A 138 -17.73 -10.16 -6.11
CA ARG A 138 -17.46 -9.25 -7.23
C ARG A 138 -18.75 -8.82 -7.89
N LEU A 139 -18.83 -7.55 -8.25
CA LEU A 139 -19.90 -7.06 -9.10
C LEU A 139 -19.86 -7.72 -10.47
N PRO A 140 -21.00 -7.85 -11.15
CA PRO A 140 -21.02 -8.16 -12.57
C PRO A 140 -20.22 -7.12 -13.37
N LYS A 141 -19.53 -7.60 -14.41
CA LYS A 141 -18.72 -6.76 -15.29
C LYS A 141 -19.62 -5.82 -16.10
N SER A 142 -19.34 -4.53 -16.09
CA SER A 142 -19.96 -3.57 -16.99
C SER A 142 -19.36 -3.63 -18.39
N SER A 143 -20.14 -3.34 -19.41
CA SER A 143 -19.71 -3.42 -20.82
C SER A 143 -18.59 -2.42 -21.16
N ASP A 144 -18.54 -1.28 -20.48
CA ASP A 144 -17.53 -0.22 -20.62
C ASP A 144 -16.40 -0.34 -19.60
N LEU A 145 -16.36 -1.40 -18.81
CA LEU A 145 -15.38 -1.67 -17.75
C LEU A 145 -15.38 -0.63 -16.61
N SER A 146 -16.40 0.24 -16.56
CA SER A 146 -16.55 1.22 -15.47
C SER A 146 -17.04 0.56 -14.20
N ILE A 147 -16.78 1.22 -13.06
CA ILE A 147 -17.31 0.82 -11.76
C ILE A 147 -18.67 1.49 -11.57
N ASN A 148 -19.74 0.69 -11.55
CA ASN A 148 -21.09 1.17 -11.29
C ASN A 148 -21.34 1.19 -9.77
N LEU A 149 -21.32 2.38 -9.17
CA LEU A 149 -21.55 2.54 -7.73
C LEU A 149 -22.99 2.25 -7.30
N ASP A 150 -23.96 2.53 -8.18
CA ASP A 150 -25.38 2.27 -7.87
C ASP A 150 -25.66 0.77 -7.81
N ASP A 151 -25.02 -0.01 -8.70
CA ASP A 151 -25.10 -1.46 -8.63
C ASP A 151 -24.34 -1.99 -7.41
N MET A 152 -23.14 -1.44 -7.13
CA MET A 152 -22.37 -1.84 -5.94
C MET A 152 -23.20 -1.69 -4.66
N GLU A 153 -23.97 -0.63 -4.54
CA GLU A 153 -24.84 -0.44 -3.38
C GLU A 153 -25.89 -1.55 -3.21
N LYS A 154 -26.45 -2.05 -4.32
CA LYS A 154 -27.47 -3.12 -4.29
C LYS A 154 -26.92 -4.46 -3.79
N PHE A 155 -25.61 -4.70 -3.99
CA PHE A 155 -24.93 -5.91 -3.53
C PHE A 155 -24.48 -5.84 -2.06
N VAL A 156 -24.60 -4.70 -1.40
CA VAL A 156 -24.27 -4.59 0.03
C VAL A 156 -25.34 -5.32 0.86
N THR A 157 -24.88 -6.29 1.65
CA THR A 157 -25.72 -7.09 2.55
C THR A 157 -25.29 -6.91 4.01
N PRO A 158 -26.03 -7.38 5.00
CA PRO A 158 -25.61 -7.39 6.40
C PRO A 158 -24.29 -8.13 6.65
N ASN A 159 -23.87 -9.02 5.74
CA ASN A 159 -22.62 -9.76 5.81
C ASN A 159 -21.44 -9.05 5.10
N THR A 160 -21.70 -7.90 4.45
CA THR A 160 -20.62 -7.09 3.84
C THR A 160 -19.86 -6.36 4.93
N GLU A 161 -18.59 -6.68 5.12
CA GLU A 161 -17.73 -6.06 6.14
C GLU A 161 -16.81 -4.99 5.58
N LEU A 162 -16.48 -5.09 4.29
CA LEU A 162 -15.59 -4.15 3.60
C LEU A 162 -16.04 -3.98 2.15
N ILE A 163 -16.13 -2.73 1.70
CA ILE A 163 -16.18 -2.39 0.28
C ILE A 163 -14.78 -1.93 -0.14
N GLN A 164 -14.23 -2.53 -1.20
CA GLN A 164 -12.94 -2.11 -1.76
C GLN A 164 -13.13 -1.52 -3.16
N ILE A 165 -12.63 -0.30 -3.35
CA ILE A 165 -12.61 0.42 -4.62
C ILE A 165 -11.18 0.89 -4.88
N THR A 166 -10.67 0.72 -6.11
CA THR A 166 -9.41 1.31 -6.56
C THR A 166 -9.73 2.49 -7.49
N ASN A 167 -9.26 3.70 -7.16
CA ASN A 167 -9.58 4.90 -7.94
C ASN A 167 -8.39 5.88 -7.99
N PRO A 168 -7.76 6.09 -9.16
CA PRO A 168 -7.99 5.45 -10.47
C PRO A 168 -7.87 3.94 -10.44
N ASN A 169 -8.69 3.25 -11.24
CA ASN A 169 -8.80 1.80 -11.20
C ASN A 169 -7.60 1.12 -11.87
N ASN A 170 -7.15 0.02 -11.30
CA ASN A 170 -6.22 -0.93 -11.90
C ASN A 170 -7.00 -2.25 -12.15
N PRO A 171 -7.12 -2.74 -13.41
CA PRO A 171 -6.24 -2.45 -14.56
C PRO A 171 -6.76 -1.40 -15.56
N THR A 172 -7.98 -0.89 -15.44
CA THR A 172 -8.64 -0.14 -16.51
C THR A 172 -8.15 1.30 -16.68
N GLY A 173 -7.54 1.90 -15.65
CA GLY A 173 -7.16 3.31 -15.63
C GLY A 173 -8.34 4.28 -15.49
N LEU A 174 -9.57 3.77 -15.48
CA LEU A 174 -10.77 4.61 -15.37
C LEU A 174 -10.88 5.24 -13.99
N THR A 175 -11.47 6.42 -13.96
CA THR A 175 -11.74 7.18 -12.73
C THR A 175 -13.25 7.32 -12.50
N ILE A 176 -13.63 7.26 -11.24
CA ILE A 176 -14.99 7.57 -10.81
C ILE A 176 -15.08 9.08 -10.56
N SER A 177 -16.21 9.69 -10.92
CA SER A 177 -16.47 11.09 -10.58
C SER A 177 -16.25 11.34 -9.07
N PRO A 178 -15.42 12.35 -8.68
CA PRO A 178 -15.15 12.63 -7.28
C PRO A 178 -16.41 12.89 -6.46
N THR A 179 -17.40 13.57 -7.04
CA THR A 179 -18.68 13.85 -6.39
C THR A 179 -19.45 12.57 -6.12
N LYS A 180 -19.61 11.70 -7.14
CA LYS A 180 -20.31 10.43 -7.00
C LYS A 180 -19.63 9.51 -5.97
N LEU A 181 -18.30 9.39 -6.03
CA LEU A 181 -17.56 8.57 -5.09
C LEU A 181 -17.67 9.10 -3.65
N LYS A 182 -17.63 10.43 -3.44
CA LYS A 182 -17.82 11.04 -2.12
C LYS A 182 -19.22 10.78 -1.56
N GLU A 183 -20.26 10.89 -2.38
CA GLU A 183 -21.64 10.61 -1.96
C GLU A 183 -21.82 9.12 -1.61
N PHE A 184 -21.32 8.23 -2.45
CA PHE A 184 -21.29 6.80 -2.18
C PHE A 184 -20.60 6.48 -0.85
N CYS A 185 -19.36 6.96 -0.65
CA CYS A 185 -18.61 6.75 0.58
C CYS A 185 -19.35 7.30 1.81
N LYS A 186 -19.92 8.51 1.74
CA LYS A 186 -20.73 9.08 2.84
C LYS A 186 -21.94 8.22 3.21
N LYS A 187 -22.60 7.68 2.20
CA LYS A 187 -23.80 6.87 2.40
C LYS A 187 -23.45 5.52 3.00
N LEU A 188 -22.50 4.82 2.40
CA LEU A 188 -22.19 3.42 2.73
C LEU A 188 -21.35 3.29 3.99
N SER A 189 -20.45 4.25 4.28
CA SER A 189 -19.62 4.21 5.48
C SER A 189 -20.38 4.33 6.81
N LYS A 190 -21.69 4.58 6.77
CA LYS A 190 -22.57 4.48 7.95
C LYS A 190 -22.92 3.03 8.32
N LYS A 191 -22.69 2.10 7.43
CA LYS A 191 -23.11 0.68 7.56
C LYS A 191 -21.97 -0.30 7.41
N VAL A 192 -20.96 0.04 6.57
CA VAL A 192 -19.87 -0.83 6.18
C VAL A 192 -18.60 -0.02 5.98
N LEU A 193 -17.44 -0.58 6.31
CA LEU A 193 -16.16 0.07 6.07
C LEU A 193 -15.89 0.19 4.56
N VAL A 194 -15.45 1.38 4.11
CA VAL A 194 -15.15 1.62 2.69
C VAL A 194 -13.66 1.89 2.53
N LEU A 195 -12.96 1.03 1.80
CA LEU A 195 -11.57 1.23 1.38
C LEU A 195 -11.54 1.83 -0.02
N VAL A 196 -10.86 2.96 -0.16
CA VAL A 196 -10.52 3.55 -1.45
C VAL A 196 -9.01 3.50 -1.63
N ASP A 197 -8.56 2.64 -2.53
CA ASP A 197 -7.14 2.56 -2.90
C ASP A 197 -6.83 3.66 -3.92
N GLU A 198 -6.11 4.67 -3.45
CA GLU A 198 -5.70 5.85 -4.21
C GLU A 198 -4.24 5.76 -4.69
N ALA A 199 -3.72 4.56 -4.97
CA ALA A 199 -2.32 4.35 -5.38
C ALA A 199 -1.92 5.15 -6.63
N TYR A 200 -2.87 5.57 -7.44
CA TYR A 200 -2.67 6.32 -8.69
C TYR A 200 -3.26 7.74 -8.63
N ASN A 201 -3.71 8.20 -7.48
CA ASN A 201 -4.42 9.49 -7.35
C ASN A 201 -3.59 10.67 -7.84
N GLU A 202 -2.29 10.69 -7.56
CA GLU A 202 -1.38 11.76 -7.96
C GLU A 202 -1.14 11.84 -9.49
N LEU A 203 -1.57 10.82 -10.26
CA LEU A 203 -1.53 10.82 -11.73
C LEU A 203 -2.76 11.51 -12.35
N THR A 204 -3.77 11.85 -11.53
CA THR A 204 -4.96 12.55 -12.02
C THR A 204 -4.71 14.06 -12.14
N PRO A 205 -5.44 14.77 -13.00
CA PRO A 205 -5.26 16.22 -13.17
C PRO A 205 -5.53 17.04 -11.90
N GLN A 206 -6.37 16.55 -11.00
CA GLN A 206 -6.78 17.26 -9.77
C GLN A 206 -6.84 16.28 -8.58
N PRO A 207 -5.67 15.79 -8.11
CA PRO A 207 -5.61 14.75 -7.06
C PRO A 207 -6.26 15.18 -5.73
N GLU A 208 -6.23 16.47 -5.42
CA GLU A 208 -6.84 17.04 -4.22
C GLU A 208 -8.38 17.00 -4.26
N LYS A 209 -8.99 16.98 -5.44
CA LYS A 209 -10.44 16.84 -5.61
C LYS A 209 -10.88 15.37 -5.62
N ASN A 210 -10.02 14.48 -6.12
CA ASN A 210 -10.32 13.08 -6.27
C ASN A 210 -10.22 12.29 -4.95
N THR A 211 -9.45 12.79 -3.99
CA THR A 211 -9.21 12.05 -2.74
C THR A 211 -10.42 11.98 -1.81
N MET A 212 -10.52 10.86 -1.09
CA MET A 212 -11.52 10.63 -0.04
C MET A 212 -11.02 11.00 1.36
N VAL A 213 -9.78 11.48 1.53
CA VAL A 213 -9.24 11.94 2.82
C VAL A 213 -10.14 12.96 3.54
N PRO A 214 -10.83 13.91 2.84
CA PRO A 214 -11.78 14.80 3.52
C PRO A 214 -12.92 14.10 4.26
N LEU A 215 -13.28 12.86 3.87
CA LEU A 215 -14.28 12.07 4.60
C LEU A 215 -13.70 11.47 5.88
N VAL A 216 -12.45 11.00 5.83
CA VAL A 216 -11.73 10.52 7.03
C VAL A 216 -11.68 11.63 8.09
N ARG A 217 -11.30 12.86 7.70
CA ARG A 217 -11.29 14.03 8.60
C ARG A 217 -12.65 14.35 9.23
N LYS A 218 -13.74 13.98 8.56
CA LYS A 218 -15.12 14.16 9.06
C LYS A 218 -15.61 12.98 9.88
N GLY A 219 -14.75 12.00 10.18
CA GLY A 219 -15.08 10.86 11.01
C GLY A 219 -15.88 9.74 10.32
N PHE A 220 -15.95 9.74 8.99
CA PHE A 220 -16.58 8.64 8.25
C PHE A 220 -15.71 7.37 8.30
N ASP A 221 -16.34 6.19 8.26
CA ASP A 221 -15.67 4.89 8.20
C ASP A 221 -15.11 4.61 6.79
N VAL A 222 -14.14 5.43 6.41
CA VAL A 222 -13.43 5.38 5.13
C VAL A 222 -11.94 5.19 5.41
N VAL A 223 -11.31 4.29 4.66
CA VAL A 223 -9.86 4.10 4.62
C VAL A 223 -9.36 4.54 3.25
N VAL A 224 -8.33 5.37 3.24
CA VAL A 224 -7.63 5.75 2.01
C VAL A 224 -6.25 5.10 2.02
N ALA A 225 -5.93 4.33 0.97
CA ALA A 225 -4.59 3.75 0.81
C ALA A 225 -3.78 4.53 -0.21
N ARG A 226 -2.48 4.71 0.07
CA ARG A 226 -1.52 5.39 -0.82
C ARG A 226 -0.16 4.74 -0.77
N THR A 227 0.63 4.95 -1.83
CA THR A 227 1.95 4.33 -1.97
C THR A 227 2.96 5.29 -2.57
N PHE A 228 4.22 5.11 -2.20
CA PHE A 228 5.34 5.77 -2.87
C PHE A 228 5.85 4.97 -4.09
N SER A 229 5.25 3.81 -4.37
CA SER A 229 5.70 2.90 -5.43
C SER A 229 5.45 3.40 -6.85
N LYS A 230 4.43 4.26 -7.06
CA LYS A 230 3.96 4.64 -8.40
C LYS A 230 4.60 5.95 -8.87
N ILE A 231 3.91 7.08 -8.78
CA ILE A 231 4.41 8.38 -9.28
C ILE A 231 5.78 8.76 -8.72
N TYR A 232 6.06 8.41 -7.48
CA TYR A 232 7.32 8.78 -6.81
C TYR A 232 8.52 7.89 -7.22
N GLY A 233 8.29 6.80 -7.99
CA GLY A 233 9.36 5.92 -8.48
C GLY A 233 10.06 5.10 -7.40
N LEU A 234 9.43 4.89 -6.24
CA LEU A 234 10.05 4.24 -5.07
C LEU A 234 9.52 2.82 -4.83
N ALA A 235 9.12 2.11 -5.89
CA ALA A 235 8.55 0.76 -5.78
C ALA A 235 9.45 -0.21 -5.00
N GLY A 236 10.77 -0.18 -5.24
CA GLY A 236 11.76 -1.01 -4.57
C GLY A 236 11.98 -0.66 -3.09
N MET A 237 11.65 0.56 -2.66
CA MET A 237 11.82 1.00 -1.27
C MET A 237 10.73 0.48 -0.34
N ARG A 238 9.66 -0.06 -0.88
CA ARG A 238 8.56 -0.67 -0.14
C ARG A 238 7.97 0.26 0.93
N VAL A 239 7.56 1.47 0.54
CA VAL A 239 6.90 2.42 1.44
C VAL A 239 5.50 2.73 0.94
N GLY A 240 4.53 2.64 1.82
CA GLY A 240 3.14 3.01 1.58
C GLY A 240 2.40 3.19 2.90
N TYR A 241 1.17 3.65 2.85
CA TYR A 241 0.41 3.97 4.05
C TYR A 241 -1.09 3.93 3.80
N ILE A 242 -1.83 3.86 4.90
CA ILE A 242 -3.26 4.13 4.92
C ILE A 242 -3.56 5.33 5.81
N ILE A 243 -4.66 6.00 5.50
CA ILE A 243 -5.24 7.10 6.27
C ILE A 243 -6.65 6.66 6.68
N ALA A 244 -6.93 6.65 7.97
CA ALA A 244 -8.23 6.31 8.53
C ALA A 244 -8.43 7.00 9.87
N LYS A 245 -9.59 6.79 10.51
CA LYS A 245 -9.83 7.26 11.89
C LYS A 245 -8.80 6.66 12.85
N PRO A 246 -8.32 7.40 13.87
CA PRO A 246 -7.34 6.92 14.85
C PRO A 246 -7.69 5.57 15.48
N GLU A 247 -8.95 5.39 15.89
CA GLU A 247 -9.40 4.15 16.54
C GLU A 247 -9.33 2.93 15.60
N LEU A 248 -9.51 3.17 14.30
CA LEU A 248 -9.36 2.11 13.29
C LEU A 248 -7.88 1.84 13.02
N ILE A 249 -7.04 2.87 12.94
CA ILE A 249 -5.58 2.73 12.80
C ILE A 249 -5.01 1.90 13.94
N GLU A 250 -5.36 2.21 15.20
CA GLU A 250 -4.92 1.44 16.37
C GLU A 250 -5.31 -0.04 16.26
N LYS A 251 -6.57 -0.30 15.91
CA LYS A 251 -7.06 -1.67 15.71
C LYS A 251 -6.32 -2.42 14.60
N ILE A 252 -5.99 -1.76 13.49
CA ILE A 252 -5.27 -2.39 12.38
C ILE A 252 -3.80 -2.60 12.74
N ALA A 253 -3.17 -1.63 13.40
CA ALA A 253 -1.77 -1.69 13.81
C ALA A 253 -1.47 -2.87 14.74
N SER A 254 -2.46 -3.34 15.52
CA SER A 254 -2.30 -4.52 16.39
C SER A 254 -2.06 -5.84 15.62
N PHE A 255 -2.18 -5.86 14.30
CA PHE A 255 -1.86 -6.98 13.41
C PHE A 255 -0.54 -6.81 12.66
N GLY A 256 0.09 -5.64 12.79
CA GLY A 256 1.41 -5.36 12.28
C GLY A 256 2.51 -5.66 13.32
N PRO A 257 3.78 -5.65 12.89
CA PRO A 257 4.93 -5.79 13.78
C PRO A 257 5.09 -4.59 14.70
#